data_3d86a4173df69251d4fc4926c357e92c
#
_entry.id   3d86a4173df69251d4fc4926c357e92c
#
_cell.length_a   1.000
_cell.length_b   1.000
_cell.length_c   1.000
_cell.angle_alpha   90.00
_cell.angle_beta   90.00
_cell.angle_gamma   90.00
#
_symmetry.space_group_name_H-M   'P 1'
#
loop_
_entity.id
_entity.type
_entity.pdbx_description
1 polymer ?
#
loop_
_entity_poly.entity_id
_entity_poly.type
_entity_poly.pdbx_seq_one_letter_code
_entity_poly.pdbx_strand_id
1 'polypeptide(L)'
;MLSAHRLQHAFAHQRAVLDNVSLSLEAGEWVGLSGNSGEGKSTFGQLLAGHLTPQSGTIEVDGEPLPQNGLQPVQWLPQSPELSVNPRWRVKRILEEAWTPPAALRDAFGIEPAWLNRYPSALSGGELQRVCVLRALAPGVRYLVADEISSMLDPLTQLALWQALRQVADERQLGVLVISHDAALLERLCPRRLTLSDAQLRPSR
;
A
#
# COMPACT_ATOMS: atom_id res chain seq x y z
N MET A 1 1.04 -14.22 -8.82
CA MET A 1 0.64 -14.31 -7.40
C MET A 1 1.74 -13.74 -6.51
N LEU A 2 1.41 -12.86 -5.55
CA LEU A 2 2.31 -12.48 -4.45
C LEU A 2 2.15 -13.51 -3.33
N SER A 3 3.24 -14.09 -2.90
CA SER A 3 3.28 -15.13 -1.87
C SER A 3 4.23 -14.76 -0.74
N ALA A 4 3.77 -14.87 0.48
CA ALA A 4 4.57 -14.80 1.69
C ALA A 4 4.46 -16.14 2.42
N HIS A 5 5.60 -16.78 2.73
CA HIS A 5 5.64 -18.10 3.32
C HIS A 5 6.31 -18.07 4.69
N ARG A 6 5.56 -18.41 5.72
CA ARG A 6 6.02 -18.59 7.11
C ARG A 6 6.93 -17.46 7.60
N LEU A 7 6.52 -16.21 7.35
CA LEU A 7 7.29 -15.06 7.79
C LEU A 7 7.39 -14.97 9.29
N GLN A 8 8.60 -14.73 9.78
CA GLN A 8 8.87 -14.36 11.16
C GLN A 8 9.60 -13.02 11.19
N HIS A 9 9.19 -12.16 12.09
CA HIS A 9 9.86 -10.88 12.30
C HIS A 9 9.67 -10.39 13.73
N ALA A 10 10.77 -9.93 14.33
CA ALA A 10 10.78 -9.23 15.62
C ALA A 10 11.75 -8.07 15.54
N PHE A 11 11.43 -6.95 16.20
CA PHE A 11 12.39 -5.89 16.43
C PHE A 11 13.31 -6.25 17.60
N ALA A 12 14.52 -5.66 17.62
CA ALA A 12 15.52 -5.97 18.63
C ALA A 12 14.93 -5.91 20.06
N HIS A 13 15.14 -6.99 20.82
CA HIS A 13 14.68 -7.16 22.21
C HIS A 13 13.17 -7.11 22.46
N GLN A 14 12.34 -7.29 21.41
CA GLN A 14 10.88 -7.32 21.52
C GLN A 14 10.31 -8.71 21.22
N ARG A 15 9.04 -8.92 21.59
CA ARG A 15 8.28 -10.09 21.17
C ARG A 15 8.15 -10.12 19.65
N ALA A 16 7.99 -11.33 19.11
CA ALA A 16 7.71 -11.49 17.69
C ALA A 16 6.48 -10.66 17.29
N VAL A 17 6.65 -9.84 16.27
CA VAL A 17 5.57 -9.06 15.65
C VAL A 17 4.82 -9.91 14.64
N LEU A 18 5.54 -10.83 13.98
CA LEU A 18 4.98 -11.86 13.10
C LEU A 18 5.61 -13.20 13.46
N ASP A 19 4.77 -14.23 13.58
CA ASP A 19 5.21 -15.61 13.87
C ASP A 19 4.49 -16.57 12.93
N ASN A 20 5.26 -17.18 12.01
CA ASN A 20 4.77 -18.14 11.02
C ASN A 20 3.61 -17.62 10.16
N VAL A 21 3.67 -16.33 9.75
CA VAL A 21 2.63 -15.68 8.95
C VAL A 21 2.80 -16.03 7.47
N SER A 22 1.71 -16.49 6.85
CA SER A 22 1.66 -16.79 5.42
C SER A 22 0.49 -16.08 4.76
N LEU A 23 0.69 -15.57 3.54
CA LEU A 23 -0.32 -14.91 2.72
C LEU A 23 -0.09 -15.28 1.25
N SER A 24 -1.18 -15.52 0.54
CA SER A 24 -1.23 -15.46 -0.92
C SER A 24 -2.16 -14.34 -1.34
N LEU A 25 -1.78 -13.56 -2.35
CA LEU A 25 -2.59 -12.52 -2.96
C LEU A 25 -2.51 -12.67 -4.47
N GLU A 26 -3.65 -12.93 -5.09
CA GLU A 26 -3.75 -13.13 -6.54
C GLU A 26 -3.73 -11.77 -7.29
N ALA A 27 -3.45 -11.83 -8.59
CA ALA A 27 -3.61 -10.67 -9.45
C ALA A 27 -5.11 -10.26 -9.50
N GLY A 28 -5.38 -8.97 -9.36
CA GLY A 28 -6.75 -8.44 -9.31
C GLY A 28 -7.50 -8.68 -8.01
N GLU A 29 -6.93 -9.44 -7.06
CA GLU A 29 -7.58 -9.73 -5.79
C GLU A 29 -7.46 -8.54 -4.81
N TRP A 30 -8.54 -8.29 -4.06
CA TRP A 30 -8.56 -7.32 -2.96
C TRP A 30 -8.73 -8.06 -1.64
N VAL A 31 -7.75 -7.90 -0.76
CA VAL A 31 -7.73 -8.52 0.57
C VAL A 31 -7.68 -7.43 1.64
N GLY A 32 -8.59 -7.51 2.59
CA GLY A 32 -8.60 -6.64 3.77
C GLY A 32 -7.78 -7.23 4.90
N LEU A 33 -6.99 -6.40 5.57
CA LEU A 33 -6.25 -6.76 6.78
C LEU A 33 -6.65 -5.84 7.92
N SER A 34 -7.28 -6.41 8.93
CA SER A 34 -7.62 -5.75 10.19
C SER A 34 -6.71 -6.21 11.34
N GLY A 35 -6.87 -5.62 12.50
CA GLY A 35 -6.15 -5.94 13.72
C GLY A 35 -5.95 -4.69 14.58
N ASN A 36 -5.66 -4.87 15.88
CA ASN A 36 -5.43 -3.75 16.78
C ASN A 36 -4.18 -2.94 16.42
N SER A 37 -4.09 -1.72 16.93
CA SER A 37 -2.86 -0.92 16.79
C SER A 37 -1.69 -1.64 17.46
N GLY A 38 -0.54 -1.65 16.80
CA GLY A 38 0.68 -2.32 17.30
C GLY A 38 0.78 -3.82 17.01
N GLU A 39 -0.22 -4.45 16.41
CA GLU A 39 -0.21 -5.89 16.07
C GLU A 39 0.72 -6.26 14.89
N GLY A 40 1.39 -5.28 14.27
CA GLY A 40 2.37 -5.55 13.21
C GLY A 40 1.85 -5.46 11.77
N LYS A 41 0.64 -4.92 11.53
CA LYS A 41 0.07 -4.78 10.19
C LYS A 41 0.97 -3.99 9.22
N SER A 42 1.44 -2.83 9.65
CA SER A 42 2.36 -2.00 8.85
C SER A 42 3.71 -2.68 8.64
N THR A 43 4.22 -3.40 9.65
CA THR A 43 5.43 -4.22 9.54
C THR A 43 5.25 -5.30 8.48
N PHE A 44 4.10 -5.98 8.49
CA PHE A 44 3.77 -6.98 7.48
C PHE A 44 3.71 -6.36 6.08
N GLY A 45 3.07 -5.19 5.93
CA GLY A 45 3.05 -4.45 4.67
C GLY A 45 4.44 -4.08 4.15
N GLN A 46 5.31 -3.59 5.04
CA GLN A 46 6.70 -3.24 4.71
C GLN A 46 7.53 -4.46 4.29
N LEU A 47 7.33 -5.60 4.95
CA LEU A 47 7.97 -6.86 4.56
C LEU A 47 7.53 -7.29 3.15
N LEU A 48 6.23 -7.29 2.87
CA LEU A 48 5.68 -7.65 1.55
C LEU A 48 6.23 -6.77 0.42
N ALA A 49 6.51 -5.51 0.70
CA ALA A 49 7.07 -4.57 -0.26
C ALA A 49 8.62 -4.53 -0.29
N GLY A 50 9.29 -5.36 0.53
CA GLY A 50 10.75 -5.42 0.59
C GLY A 50 11.43 -4.24 1.30
N HIS A 51 10.66 -3.41 2.03
CA HIS A 51 11.23 -2.35 2.88
C HIS A 51 11.89 -2.87 4.16
N LEU A 52 11.47 -4.06 4.59
CA LEU A 52 12.07 -4.80 5.69
C LEU A 52 12.44 -6.21 5.21
N THR A 53 13.46 -6.79 5.83
CA THR A 53 13.85 -8.18 5.58
C THR A 53 13.27 -9.05 6.70
N PRO A 54 12.56 -10.15 6.39
CA PRO A 54 12.09 -11.07 7.42
C PRO A 54 13.27 -11.83 8.07
N GLN A 55 13.13 -12.21 9.33
CA GLN A 55 14.12 -13.04 10.02
C GLN A 55 14.11 -14.48 9.50
N SER A 56 12.95 -14.96 9.10
CA SER A 56 12.78 -16.23 8.38
C SER A 56 11.54 -16.19 7.50
N GLY A 57 11.43 -17.16 6.59
CA GLY A 57 10.40 -17.20 5.55
C GLY A 57 10.83 -16.51 4.25
N THR A 58 9.97 -16.56 3.25
CA THR A 58 10.25 -15.99 1.91
C THR A 58 9.09 -15.16 1.42
N ILE A 59 9.40 -14.19 0.54
CA ILE A 59 8.41 -13.36 -0.16
C ILE A 59 8.76 -13.44 -1.64
N GLU A 60 7.77 -13.78 -2.46
CA GLU A 60 7.93 -14.04 -3.87
C GLU A 60 6.79 -13.41 -4.67
N VAL A 61 7.09 -13.00 -5.89
CA VAL A 61 6.09 -12.62 -6.90
C VAL A 61 6.23 -13.55 -8.09
N ASP A 62 5.21 -14.36 -8.34
CA ASP A 62 5.18 -15.43 -9.37
C ASP A 62 6.31 -16.46 -9.23
N GLY A 63 6.66 -16.81 -8.00
CA GLY A 63 7.70 -17.78 -7.69
C GLY A 63 9.12 -17.20 -7.72
N GLU A 64 9.27 -15.91 -8.01
CA GLU A 64 10.56 -15.24 -8.02
C GLU A 64 10.70 -14.31 -6.79
N PRO A 65 11.88 -14.26 -6.16
CA PRO A 65 12.13 -13.33 -5.07
C PRO A 65 11.95 -11.86 -5.50
N LEU A 66 11.68 -10.98 -4.55
CA LEU A 66 11.61 -9.55 -4.82
C LEU A 66 12.95 -9.05 -5.40
N PRO A 67 12.94 -8.17 -6.42
CA PRO A 67 14.15 -7.61 -6.99
C PRO A 67 14.92 -6.80 -5.94
N GLN A 68 16.25 -6.91 -5.96
CA GLN A 68 17.10 -6.15 -5.03
C GLN A 68 17.20 -4.67 -5.42
N ASN A 69 16.99 -4.33 -6.69
CA ASN A 69 17.13 -2.98 -7.22
C ASN A 69 16.03 -2.69 -8.24
N GLY A 70 15.75 -1.41 -8.45
CA GLY A 70 14.78 -0.94 -9.43
C GLY A 70 13.37 -0.82 -8.86
N LEU A 71 12.39 -0.74 -9.76
CA LEU A 71 10.98 -0.63 -9.39
C LEU A 71 10.50 -1.95 -8.76
N GLN A 72 10.05 -1.87 -7.52
CA GLN A 72 9.48 -3.03 -6.84
C GLN A 72 8.09 -3.36 -7.41
N PRO A 73 7.79 -4.64 -7.68
CA PRO A 73 6.48 -5.07 -8.16
C PRO A 73 5.39 -4.92 -7.08
N VAL A 74 5.79 -4.81 -5.83
CA VAL A 74 4.91 -4.54 -4.67
C VAL A 74 5.23 -3.15 -4.14
N GLN A 75 4.25 -2.26 -4.12
CA GLN A 75 4.38 -0.92 -3.56
C GLN A 75 3.66 -0.82 -2.23
N TRP A 76 4.31 -0.25 -1.22
CA TRP A 76 3.71 0.07 0.07
C TRP A 76 3.39 1.56 0.15
N LEU A 77 2.16 1.87 0.50
CA LEU A 77 1.65 3.21 0.73
C LEU A 77 1.41 3.38 2.23
N PRO A 78 2.23 4.18 2.93
CA PRO A 78 2.07 4.39 4.37
C PRO A 78 0.89 5.30 4.69
N GLN A 79 0.44 5.25 5.93
CA GLN A 79 -0.55 6.14 6.51
C GLN A 79 -0.12 7.62 6.41
N SER A 80 1.16 7.90 6.64
CA SER A 80 1.76 9.24 6.57
C SER A 80 2.49 9.40 5.24
N PRO A 81 1.91 10.11 4.24
CA PRO A 81 2.46 10.21 2.90
C PRO A 81 3.80 10.95 2.85
N GLU A 82 4.08 11.84 3.80
CA GLU A 82 5.35 12.57 3.94
C GLU A 82 6.55 11.65 4.16
N LEU A 83 6.34 10.44 4.69
CA LEU A 83 7.40 9.44 4.88
C LEU A 83 7.84 8.78 3.57
N SER A 84 7.03 8.91 2.51
CA SER A 84 7.29 8.27 1.22
C SER A 84 7.79 9.20 0.13
N VAL A 85 7.99 10.50 0.43
CA VAL A 85 8.41 11.50 -0.56
C VAL A 85 9.65 12.28 -0.12
N ASN A 86 10.42 12.74 -1.09
CA ASN A 86 11.50 13.69 -0.79
C ASN A 86 10.90 15.10 -0.59
N PRO A 87 10.99 15.71 0.62
CA PRO A 87 10.37 16.99 0.92
C PRO A 87 10.99 18.17 0.14
N ARG A 88 12.17 17.98 -0.47
CA ARG A 88 12.87 18.99 -1.27
C ARG A 88 12.50 18.94 -2.75
N TRP A 89 11.67 17.98 -3.16
CA TRP A 89 11.22 17.87 -4.53
C TRP A 89 9.86 18.53 -4.72
N ARG A 90 9.63 19.10 -5.90
CA ARG A 90 8.30 19.55 -6.30
C ARG A 90 7.40 18.35 -6.60
N VAL A 91 6.11 18.50 -6.45
CA VAL A 91 5.10 17.44 -6.69
C VAL A 91 5.26 16.82 -8.07
N LYS A 92 5.52 17.62 -9.11
CA LYS A 92 5.80 17.11 -10.45
C LYS A 92 6.94 16.07 -10.43
N ARG A 93 8.06 16.40 -9.83
CA ARG A 93 9.22 15.49 -9.74
C ARG A 93 8.91 14.23 -8.91
N ILE A 94 8.10 14.36 -7.87
CA ILE A 94 7.66 13.22 -7.05
C ILE A 94 6.80 12.28 -7.90
N LEU A 95 5.84 12.79 -8.65
CA LEU A 95 4.99 12.00 -9.54
C LEU A 95 5.79 11.31 -10.64
N GLU A 96 6.78 12.02 -11.18
CA GLU A 96 7.60 11.56 -12.31
C GLU A 96 8.85 10.76 -11.89
N GLU A 97 8.97 10.38 -10.61
CA GLU A 97 10.12 9.64 -10.08
C GLU A 97 10.32 8.27 -10.77
N ALA A 98 9.24 7.55 -10.99
CA ALA A 98 9.26 6.22 -11.61
C ALA A 98 8.61 6.21 -13.00
N TRP A 99 7.68 7.12 -13.27
CA TRP A 99 6.94 7.20 -14.52
C TRP A 99 6.22 8.54 -14.65
N THR A 100 5.75 8.88 -15.85
CA THR A 100 4.94 10.08 -16.06
C THR A 100 3.46 9.69 -16.14
N PRO A 101 2.65 9.94 -15.09
CA PRO A 101 1.22 9.63 -15.12
C PRO A 101 0.49 10.40 -16.23
N PRO A 102 -0.35 9.74 -17.05
CA PRO A 102 -1.21 10.42 -18.02
C PRO A 102 -2.11 11.46 -17.38
N ALA A 103 -2.50 12.51 -18.13
CA ALA A 103 -3.38 13.57 -17.65
C ALA A 103 -4.70 13.00 -17.10
N ALA A 104 -5.32 12.08 -17.82
CA ALA A 104 -6.56 11.42 -17.40
C ALA A 104 -6.46 10.74 -16.02
N LEU A 105 -5.32 10.11 -15.70
CA LEU A 105 -5.12 9.53 -14.38
C LEU A 105 -4.89 10.60 -13.31
N ARG A 106 -4.18 11.68 -13.63
CA ARG A 106 -4.04 12.81 -12.71
C ARG A 106 -5.39 13.41 -12.37
N ASP A 107 -6.25 13.58 -13.36
CA ASP A 107 -7.62 14.10 -13.19
C ASP A 107 -8.48 13.14 -12.36
N ALA A 108 -8.43 11.83 -12.65
CA ALA A 108 -9.16 10.79 -11.90
C ALA A 108 -8.76 10.75 -10.41
N PHE A 109 -7.47 10.99 -10.09
CA PHE A 109 -7.00 11.10 -8.71
C PHE A 109 -7.13 12.52 -8.14
N GLY A 110 -7.75 13.45 -8.87
CA GLY A 110 -7.95 14.84 -8.44
C GLY A 110 -6.64 15.59 -8.19
N ILE A 111 -5.61 15.34 -8.99
CA ILE A 111 -4.33 16.04 -8.93
C ILE A 111 -4.45 17.34 -9.71
N GLU A 112 -4.54 18.45 -9.00
CA GLU A 112 -4.65 19.76 -9.63
C GLU A 112 -3.35 20.20 -10.31
N PRO A 113 -3.37 20.76 -11.52
CA PRO A 113 -2.19 21.30 -12.19
C PRO A 113 -1.41 22.31 -11.34
N ALA A 114 -2.10 23.08 -10.52
CA ALA A 114 -1.49 24.07 -9.62
C ALA A 114 -0.58 23.43 -8.55
N TRP A 115 -0.79 22.14 -8.22
CA TRP A 115 0.05 21.46 -7.22
C TRP A 115 1.41 21.07 -7.78
N LEU A 116 1.54 20.83 -9.08
CA LEU A 116 2.75 20.28 -9.69
C LEU A 116 4.01 21.09 -9.39
N ASN A 117 3.87 22.40 -9.20
CA ASN A 117 4.96 23.30 -8.89
C ASN A 117 5.14 23.56 -7.38
N ARG A 118 4.29 22.98 -6.52
CA ARG A 118 4.38 23.13 -5.07
C ARG A 118 5.35 22.09 -4.47
N TYR A 119 5.82 22.35 -3.26
CA TYR A 119 6.52 21.38 -2.43
C TYR A 119 5.51 20.59 -1.58
N PRO A 120 5.84 19.37 -1.10
CA PRO A 120 4.97 18.58 -0.23
C PRO A 120 4.40 19.35 0.96
N SER A 121 5.20 20.21 1.58
CA SER A 121 4.79 21.04 2.71
C SER A 121 3.70 22.08 2.40
N ALA A 122 3.43 22.33 1.13
CA ALA A 122 2.38 23.26 0.68
C ALA A 122 1.10 22.53 0.25
N LEU A 123 1.02 21.22 0.47
CA LEU A 123 -0.16 20.39 0.25
C LEU A 123 -0.76 19.98 1.59
N SER A 124 -2.08 19.78 1.62
CA SER A 124 -2.72 19.07 2.73
C SER A 124 -2.31 17.58 2.73
N GLY A 125 -2.46 16.89 3.86
CA GLY A 125 -2.15 15.47 3.96
C GLY A 125 -2.92 14.65 2.91
N GLY A 126 -4.19 14.95 2.68
CA GLY A 126 -5.02 14.27 1.67
C GLY A 126 -4.60 14.54 0.23
N GLU A 127 -4.15 15.77 -0.08
CA GLU A 127 -3.60 16.11 -1.39
C GLU A 127 -2.31 15.34 -1.64
N LEU A 128 -1.41 15.30 -0.66
CA LEU A 128 -0.15 14.57 -0.75
C LEU A 128 -0.39 13.06 -0.84
N GLN A 129 -1.38 12.53 -0.12
CA GLN A 129 -1.76 11.12 -0.20
C GLN A 129 -2.17 10.72 -1.62
N ARG A 130 -2.98 11.53 -2.29
CA ARG A 130 -3.38 11.28 -3.69
C ARG A 130 -2.18 11.28 -4.64
N VAL A 131 -1.22 12.18 -4.42
CA VAL A 131 0.06 12.20 -5.14
C VAL A 131 0.83 10.91 -4.94
N CYS A 132 0.96 10.43 -3.70
CA CYS A 132 1.68 9.20 -3.36
C CYS A 132 1.01 7.96 -3.96
N VAL A 133 -0.33 7.88 -3.90
CA VAL A 133 -1.08 6.76 -4.52
C VAL A 133 -0.83 6.73 -6.03
N LEU A 134 -0.98 7.86 -6.72
CA LEU A 134 -0.78 7.91 -8.17
C LEU A 134 0.67 7.57 -8.58
N ARG A 135 1.67 8.04 -7.81
CA ARG A 135 3.08 7.70 -8.01
C ARG A 135 3.32 6.18 -7.95
N ALA A 136 2.69 5.52 -6.98
CA ALA A 136 2.85 4.08 -6.76
C ALA A 136 2.19 3.21 -7.85
N LEU A 137 1.41 3.79 -8.75
CA LEU A 137 0.77 3.09 -9.87
C LEU A 137 1.66 3.08 -11.14
N ALA A 138 2.98 3.08 -10.99
CA ALA A 138 3.90 2.99 -12.12
C ALA A 138 3.70 1.67 -12.92
N PRO A 139 3.89 1.71 -14.25
CA PRO A 139 3.90 0.48 -15.06
C PRO A 139 4.92 -0.52 -14.53
N GLY A 140 4.52 -1.77 -14.37
CA GLY A 140 5.34 -2.82 -13.75
C GLY A 140 5.02 -3.08 -12.27
N VAL A 141 4.30 -2.19 -11.60
CA VAL A 141 3.69 -2.49 -10.29
C VAL A 141 2.56 -3.48 -10.47
N ARG A 142 2.51 -4.50 -9.64
CA ARG A 142 1.55 -5.61 -9.70
C ARG A 142 0.72 -5.73 -8.44
N TYR A 143 1.25 -5.27 -7.32
CA TYR A 143 0.61 -5.34 -6.01
C TYR A 143 0.76 -4.02 -5.27
N LEU A 144 -0.29 -3.68 -4.54
CA LEU A 144 -0.33 -2.52 -3.66
C LEU A 144 -0.64 -2.96 -2.23
N VAL A 145 0.13 -2.46 -1.28
CA VAL A 145 -0.19 -2.52 0.14
C VAL A 145 -0.61 -1.12 0.58
N ALA A 146 -1.90 -0.92 0.78
CA ALA A 146 -2.51 0.35 1.17
C ALA A 146 -2.71 0.39 2.69
N ASP A 147 -1.76 1.00 3.40
CA ASP A 147 -1.73 1.03 4.86
C ASP A 147 -2.39 2.30 5.40
N GLU A 148 -3.67 2.20 5.78
CA GLU A 148 -4.48 3.30 6.35
C GLU A 148 -4.52 4.57 5.46
N ILE A 149 -4.40 4.42 4.14
CA ILE A 149 -4.19 5.53 3.18
C ILE A 149 -5.33 6.56 3.10
N SER A 150 -6.47 6.26 3.65
CA SER A 150 -7.64 7.14 3.62
C SER A 150 -8.10 7.62 4.99
N SER A 151 -7.38 7.29 6.07
CA SER A 151 -7.78 7.63 7.44
C SER A 151 -7.83 9.14 7.72
N MET A 152 -7.07 9.94 6.96
CA MET A 152 -7.03 11.40 7.10
C MET A 152 -7.91 12.13 6.08
N LEU A 153 -8.67 11.42 5.26
CA LEU A 153 -9.52 12.00 4.22
C LEU A 153 -10.95 12.19 4.73
N ASP A 154 -11.60 13.24 4.26
CA ASP A 154 -13.05 13.37 4.41
C ASP A 154 -13.78 12.27 3.60
N PRO A 155 -15.02 11.93 3.93
CA PRO A 155 -15.72 10.80 3.31
C PRO A 155 -15.88 10.87 1.80
N LEU A 156 -16.03 12.06 1.23
CA LEU A 156 -16.17 12.24 -0.24
C LEU A 156 -14.83 12.02 -0.93
N THR A 157 -13.78 12.61 -0.42
CA THR A 157 -12.41 12.41 -0.93
C THR A 157 -11.96 10.96 -0.78
N GLN A 158 -12.28 10.31 0.34
CA GLN A 158 -12.04 8.88 0.55
C GLN A 158 -12.73 8.03 -0.52
N LEU A 159 -14.02 8.27 -0.75
CA LEU A 159 -14.80 7.55 -1.77
C LEU A 159 -14.18 7.71 -3.16
N ALA A 160 -13.86 8.95 -3.55
CA ALA A 160 -13.27 9.25 -4.85
C ALA A 160 -11.90 8.55 -5.03
N LEU A 161 -11.04 8.57 -4.00
CA LEU A 161 -9.75 7.90 -4.03
C LEU A 161 -9.91 6.39 -4.27
N TRP A 162 -10.78 5.73 -3.50
CA TRP A 162 -10.98 4.28 -3.63
C TRP A 162 -11.63 3.89 -4.96
N GLN A 163 -12.53 4.71 -5.50
CA GLN A 163 -13.13 4.49 -6.83
C GLN A 163 -12.07 4.59 -7.93
N ALA A 164 -11.25 5.64 -7.92
CA ALA A 164 -10.17 5.81 -8.90
C ALA A 164 -9.14 4.66 -8.80
N LEU A 165 -8.76 4.27 -7.58
CA LEU A 165 -7.84 3.16 -7.38
C LEU A 165 -8.44 1.83 -7.86
N ARG A 166 -9.74 1.59 -7.58
CA ARG A 166 -10.45 0.38 -8.02
C ARG A 166 -10.46 0.27 -9.54
N GLN A 167 -10.81 1.35 -10.22
CA GLN A 167 -10.81 1.37 -11.69
C GLN A 167 -9.44 0.98 -12.26
N VAL A 168 -8.36 1.60 -11.78
CA VAL A 168 -7.00 1.28 -12.25
C VAL A 168 -6.59 -0.14 -11.89
N ALA A 169 -6.95 -0.60 -10.68
CA ALA A 169 -6.63 -1.96 -10.24
C ALA A 169 -7.34 -3.01 -11.09
N ASP A 170 -8.61 -2.80 -11.40
CA ASP A 170 -9.39 -3.72 -12.25
C ASP A 170 -8.85 -3.75 -13.70
N GLU A 171 -8.54 -2.58 -14.27
CA GLU A 171 -7.96 -2.46 -15.61
C GLU A 171 -6.58 -3.14 -15.74
N ARG A 172 -5.76 -3.07 -14.69
CA ARG A 172 -4.38 -3.58 -14.69
C ARG A 172 -4.22 -4.91 -13.96
N GLN A 173 -5.30 -5.45 -13.40
CA GLN A 173 -5.29 -6.65 -12.57
C GLN A 173 -4.32 -6.54 -11.39
N LEU A 174 -4.31 -5.37 -10.71
CA LEU A 174 -3.48 -5.18 -9.52
C LEU A 174 -4.07 -5.92 -8.32
N GLY A 175 -3.27 -6.74 -7.66
CA GLY A 175 -3.61 -7.26 -6.34
C GLY A 175 -3.46 -6.16 -5.28
N VAL A 176 -4.43 -6.01 -4.38
CA VAL A 176 -4.44 -4.94 -3.37
C VAL A 176 -4.65 -5.52 -1.98
N LEU A 177 -3.70 -5.29 -1.09
CA LEU A 177 -3.86 -5.52 0.35
C LEU A 177 -4.24 -4.20 1.02
N VAL A 178 -5.47 -4.12 1.53
CA VAL A 178 -5.98 -2.95 2.24
C VAL A 178 -5.86 -3.18 3.74
N ILE A 179 -5.00 -2.42 4.39
CA ILE A 179 -4.86 -2.41 5.85
C ILE A 179 -5.74 -1.28 6.39
N SER A 180 -6.68 -1.59 7.25
CA SER A 180 -7.53 -0.59 7.89
C SER A 180 -8.11 -1.09 9.21
N HIS A 181 -8.40 -0.16 10.11
CA HIS A 181 -9.21 -0.39 11.30
C HIS A 181 -10.71 -0.14 11.04
N ASP A 182 -11.07 0.41 9.89
CA ASP A 182 -12.46 0.62 9.47
C ASP A 182 -13.04 -0.67 8.86
N ALA A 183 -13.80 -1.41 9.66
CA ALA A 183 -14.42 -2.65 9.24
C ALA A 183 -15.42 -2.45 8.08
N ALA A 184 -16.17 -1.35 8.06
CA ALA A 184 -17.13 -1.04 7.01
C ALA A 184 -16.43 -0.77 5.66
N LEU A 185 -15.29 -0.08 5.70
CA LEU A 185 -14.44 0.12 4.52
C LEU A 185 -13.94 -1.23 3.98
N LEU A 186 -13.39 -2.08 4.84
CA LEU A 186 -12.87 -3.38 4.44
C LEU A 186 -13.97 -4.28 3.88
N GLU A 187 -15.15 -4.28 4.49
CA GLU A 187 -16.31 -5.06 4.01
C GLU A 187 -16.77 -4.62 2.61
N ARG A 188 -16.71 -3.32 2.36
CA ARG A 188 -17.11 -2.74 1.06
C ARG A 188 -16.09 -3.01 -0.04
N LEU A 189 -14.79 -2.99 0.28
CA LEU A 189 -13.71 -3.07 -0.70
C LEU A 189 -13.20 -4.50 -0.94
N CYS A 190 -13.20 -5.34 0.10
CA CYS A 190 -12.43 -6.58 0.12
C CYS A 190 -13.32 -7.80 0.32
N PRO A 191 -13.48 -8.64 -0.71
CA PRO A 191 -14.23 -9.91 -0.59
C PRO A 191 -13.61 -10.88 0.42
N ARG A 192 -12.29 -10.92 0.50
CA ARG A 192 -11.55 -11.70 1.50
C ARG A 192 -10.97 -10.79 2.56
N ARG A 193 -11.17 -11.17 3.81
CA ARG A 193 -10.71 -10.39 4.96
C ARG A 193 -9.94 -11.26 5.93
N LEU A 194 -8.87 -10.69 6.47
CA LEU A 194 -7.96 -11.33 7.41
C LEU A 194 -7.80 -10.43 8.63
N THR A 195 -7.46 -11.02 9.75
CA THR A 195 -7.10 -10.30 10.98
C THR A 195 -5.72 -10.74 11.42
N LEU A 196 -4.86 -9.78 11.70
CA LEU A 196 -3.58 -10.02 12.37
C LEU A 196 -3.80 -9.84 13.87
N SER A 197 -3.55 -10.90 14.63
CA SER A 197 -3.61 -10.89 16.09
C SER A 197 -2.64 -11.91 16.67
N ASP A 198 -2.03 -11.59 17.81
CA ASP A 198 -1.07 -12.47 18.47
C ASP A 198 0.05 -12.93 17.52
N ALA A 199 0.55 -12.01 16.69
CA ALA A 199 1.56 -12.26 15.66
C ALA A 199 1.16 -13.29 14.58
N GLN A 200 -0.13 -13.66 14.46
CA GLN A 200 -0.66 -14.63 13.51
C GLN A 200 -1.75 -14.04 12.62
N LEU A 201 -1.81 -14.50 11.38
CA LEU A 201 -2.83 -14.13 10.40
C LEU A 201 -3.96 -15.15 10.41
N ARG A 202 -5.20 -14.68 10.54
CA ARG A 202 -6.39 -15.53 10.59
C ARG A 202 -7.49 -14.96 9.67
N PRO A 203 -8.37 -15.80 9.10
CA PRO A 203 -9.57 -15.30 8.42
C PRO A 203 -10.40 -14.45 9.38
N SER A 204 -10.87 -13.28 8.93
CA SER A 204 -11.84 -12.49 9.67
C SER A 204 -13.21 -13.15 9.58
N ARG A 205 -13.94 -13.15 10.69
CA ARG A 205 -15.33 -13.65 10.76
C ARG A 205 -16.30 -12.62 10.18
#